data_1bd1c8279c8f02ab7f368f34c9feb69f
#
_entry.id   1bd1c8279c8f02ab7f368f34c9feb69f
#
_cell.length_a   1.000
_cell.length_b   1.000
_cell.length_c   1.000
_cell.angle_alpha   90.00
_cell.angle_beta   90.00
_cell.angle_gamma   90.00
#
_symmetry.space_group_name_H-M   'P 1'
#
loop_
_entity.id
_entity.type
_entity.pdbx_description
1 polymer ?
#
loop_
_entity_poly.entity_id
_entity_poly.type
_entity_poly.pdbx_seq_one_letter_code
_entity_poly.pdbx_strand_id
1 'polypeptide(L)' 'MNPGQQQFYDYVTGIVEDGKLEELKGILAENFKRQDDGTITKEYMMETGPKLIATLKPEYREDFQKNMAHFMSTI' A
#
# COMPACT_ATOMS: atom_id res chain seq x y z
N MET A 1 12.20 2.16 -8.20
CA MET A 1 11.22 2.90 -7.37
C MET A 1 11.73 4.32 -7.14
N ASN A 2 10.82 5.31 -7.15
CA ASN A 2 11.19 6.65 -6.76
C ASN A 2 11.32 6.75 -5.22
N PRO A 3 11.87 7.85 -4.66
CA PRO A 3 12.07 7.96 -3.22
C PRO A 3 10.78 7.81 -2.39
N GLY A 4 9.66 8.33 -2.88
CA GLY A 4 8.39 8.19 -2.18
C GLY A 4 7.90 6.76 -2.14
N GLN A 5 8.03 6.06 -3.26
CA GLN A 5 7.68 4.64 -3.34
C GLN A 5 8.58 3.80 -2.45
N GLN A 6 9.88 4.13 -2.38
CA GLN A 6 10.83 3.42 -1.54
C GLN A 6 10.48 3.60 -0.06
N GLN A 7 10.12 4.80 0.36
CA GLN A 7 9.71 5.05 1.74
C GLN A 7 8.45 4.26 2.09
N PHE A 8 7.48 4.24 1.20
CA PHE A 8 6.26 3.48 1.40
C PHE A 8 6.53 1.98 1.48
N TYR A 9 7.36 1.47 0.58
CA TYR A 9 7.77 0.07 0.57
C TYR A 9 8.42 -0.31 1.90
N ASP A 10 9.39 0.50 2.36
CA ASP A 10 10.10 0.23 3.60
C ASP A 10 9.15 0.25 4.81
N TYR A 11 8.20 1.17 4.82
CA TYR A 11 7.22 1.28 5.89
C TYR A 11 6.35 0.03 5.98
N VAL A 12 5.70 -0.34 4.88
CA VAL A 12 4.74 -1.45 4.90
C VAL A 12 5.41 -2.81 5.07
N THR A 13 6.61 -3.00 4.50
CA THR A 13 7.33 -4.26 4.70
C THR A 13 7.84 -4.42 6.13
N GLY A 14 7.96 -3.32 6.88
CA GLY A 14 8.32 -3.37 8.29
C GLY A 14 7.16 -3.76 9.21
N ILE A 15 5.91 -3.69 8.72
CA ILE A 15 4.72 -3.98 9.52
C ILE A 15 3.86 -5.09 8.90
N VAL A 16 4.39 -5.83 7.93
CA VAL A 16 3.66 -6.92 7.29
C VAL A 16 3.58 -8.12 8.22
N GLU A 17 2.43 -8.82 8.18
CA GLU A 17 2.22 -10.03 8.97
C GLU A 17 3.11 -11.16 8.44
N ASP A 18 3.58 -12.02 9.37
CA ASP A 18 4.39 -13.18 9.00
C ASP A 18 3.66 -14.05 7.98
N GLY A 19 4.36 -14.41 6.91
CA GLY A 19 3.79 -15.24 5.85
C GLY A 19 3.04 -14.46 4.78
N LYS A 20 2.93 -13.14 4.91
CA LYS A 20 2.19 -12.30 3.95
C LYS A 20 3.10 -11.40 3.11
N LEU A 21 4.41 -11.49 3.29
CA LEU A 21 5.34 -10.59 2.60
C LEU A 21 5.25 -10.71 1.08
N GLU A 22 5.18 -11.93 0.55
CA GLU A 22 5.12 -12.14 -0.90
C GLU A 22 3.84 -11.58 -1.50
N GLU A 23 2.72 -11.76 -0.80
CA GLU A 23 1.44 -11.18 -1.22
C GLU A 23 1.51 -9.66 -1.25
N LEU A 24 2.08 -9.05 -0.21
CA LEU A 24 2.28 -7.61 -0.14
C LEU A 24 3.17 -7.11 -1.29
N LYS A 25 4.26 -7.78 -1.56
CA LYS A 25 5.17 -7.41 -2.66
C LYS A 25 4.47 -7.40 -4.00
N GLY A 26 3.61 -8.37 -4.25
CA GLY A 26 2.83 -8.43 -5.48
C GLY A 26 1.87 -7.25 -5.62
N ILE A 27 1.21 -6.88 -4.52
CA ILE A 27 0.31 -5.73 -4.50
C ILE A 27 1.08 -4.44 -4.77
N LEU A 28 2.23 -4.27 -4.11
CA LEU A 28 3.05 -3.07 -4.27
C LEU A 28 3.62 -2.95 -5.69
N ALA A 29 4.05 -4.06 -6.27
CA ALA A 29 4.61 -4.06 -7.63
C ALA A 29 3.57 -3.56 -8.65
N GLU A 30 2.33 -4.04 -8.56
CA GLU A 30 1.27 -3.58 -9.45
C GLU A 30 0.90 -2.12 -9.18
N ASN A 31 0.82 -1.74 -7.92
CA ASN A 31 0.50 -0.36 -7.54
C ASN A 31 1.53 0.62 -8.10
N PHE A 32 2.82 0.32 -7.91
CA PHE A 32 3.89 1.18 -8.38
C PHE A 32 3.93 1.25 -9.91
N LYS A 33 3.68 0.14 -10.58
CA LYS A 33 3.58 0.13 -12.05
C LYS A 33 2.48 1.06 -12.52
N ARG A 34 1.31 1.02 -11.89
CA ARG A 34 0.20 1.90 -12.25
C ARG A 34 0.51 3.36 -11.96
N GLN A 35 1.24 3.65 -10.87
CA GLN A 35 1.69 5.01 -10.59
C GLN A 35 2.62 5.52 -11.70
N ASP A 36 3.57 4.70 -12.11
CA ASP A 36 4.54 5.06 -13.16
C ASP A 36 3.85 5.25 -14.50
N ASP A 37 2.83 4.45 -14.81
CA ASP A 37 2.07 4.52 -16.06
C ASP A 37 0.98 5.61 -16.05
N GLY A 38 0.70 6.19 -14.88
CA GLY A 38 -0.38 7.17 -14.73
C GLY A 38 -1.76 6.55 -14.82
N THR A 39 -1.90 5.25 -14.59
CA THR A 39 -3.18 4.53 -14.72
C THR A 39 -3.83 4.23 -13.37
N ILE A 40 -3.32 4.78 -12.28
CA ILE A 40 -3.93 4.57 -10.97
C ILE A 40 -5.24 5.36 -10.86
N THR A 41 -6.28 4.72 -10.32
CA THR A 41 -7.59 5.34 -10.16
C THR A 41 -8.08 5.19 -8.73
N LYS A 42 -9.08 6.00 -8.34
CA LYS A 42 -9.70 5.85 -7.03
C LYS A 42 -10.34 4.47 -6.85
N GLU A 43 -10.96 3.97 -7.92
CA GLU A 43 -11.57 2.65 -7.90
C GLU A 43 -10.54 1.57 -7.61
N TYR A 44 -9.38 1.64 -8.27
CA TYR A 44 -8.29 0.71 -8.04
C TYR A 44 -7.82 0.79 -6.59
N MET A 45 -7.66 1.99 -6.05
CA MET A 45 -7.22 2.18 -4.67
C MET A 45 -8.23 1.64 -3.66
N MET A 46 -9.52 1.86 -3.91
CA MET A 46 -10.58 1.36 -3.05
C MET A 46 -10.66 -0.17 -3.06
N GLU A 47 -10.36 -0.79 -4.21
CA GLU A 47 -10.37 -2.24 -4.35
C GLU A 47 -9.11 -2.87 -3.74
N THR A 48 -7.96 -2.24 -3.97
CA THR A 48 -6.66 -2.77 -3.54
C THR A 48 -6.33 -2.45 -2.09
N GLY A 49 -6.80 -1.31 -1.59
CA GLY A 49 -6.52 -0.87 -0.22
C GLY A 49 -6.83 -1.92 0.84
N PRO A 50 -8.05 -2.48 0.86
CA PRO A 50 -8.38 -3.53 1.83
C PRO A 50 -7.48 -4.76 1.71
N LYS A 51 -7.08 -5.13 0.50
CA LYS A 51 -6.20 -6.29 0.28
C LYS A 51 -4.82 -6.03 0.88
N LEU A 52 -4.30 -4.83 0.69
CA LEU A 52 -3.01 -4.45 1.26
C LEU A 52 -3.08 -4.42 2.78
N ILE A 53 -4.13 -3.82 3.35
CA ILE A 53 -4.32 -3.74 4.79
C ILE A 53 -4.38 -5.14 5.40
N ALA A 54 -5.01 -6.10 4.70
CA ALA A 54 -5.12 -7.47 5.19
C ALA A 54 -3.77 -8.18 5.29
N THR A 55 -2.72 -7.69 4.63
CA THR A 55 -1.38 -8.26 4.74
C THR A 55 -0.60 -7.73 5.93
N LEU A 56 -1.10 -6.68 6.59
CA LEU A 56 -0.41 -6.03 7.69
C LEU A 56 -0.76 -6.67 9.05
N LYS A 57 0.15 -6.51 10.02
CA LYS A 57 -0.15 -6.94 11.38
C LYS A 57 -1.36 -6.18 11.91
N PRO A 58 -2.29 -6.86 12.62
CA PRO A 58 -3.54 -6.24 13.07
C PRO A 58 -3.35 -4.94 13.85
N GLU A 59 -2.30 -4.86 14.69
CA GLU A 59 -2.04 -3.68 15.52
C GLU A 59 -1.67 -2.43 14.73
N TYR A 60 -1.30 -2.57 13.45
CA TYR A 60 -0.91 -1.44 12.60
C TYR A 60 -1.97 -1.06 11.57
N ARG A 61 -3.04 -1.85 11.44
CA ARG A 61 -4.05 -1.63 10.39
C ARG A 61 -4.78 -0.31 10.54
N GLU A 62 -5.13 0.06 11.76
CA GLU A 62 -5.86 1.31 12.01
C GLU A 62 -5.01 2.53 11.66
N ASP A 63 -3.76 2.55 12.12
CA ASP A 63 -2.85 3.65 11.83
C ASP A 63 -2.58 3.76 10.32
N PHE A 64 -2.42 2.63 9.65
CA PHE A 64 -2.23 2.61 8.21
C PHE A 64 -3.45 3.19 7.48
N GLN A 65 -4.65 2.82 7.90
CA GLN A 65 -5.89 3.35 7.30
C GLN A 65 -5.97 4.87 7.43
N LYS A 66 -5.60 5.40 8.59
CA LYS A 66 -5.58 6.86 8.82
C LYS A 66 -4.60 7.54 7.89
N ASN A 67 -3.41 6.97 7.75
CA ASN A 67 -2.38 7.53 6.86
C ASN A 67 -2.82 7.48 5.40
N MET A 68 -3.46 6.41 4.98
CA MET A 68 -3.97 6.27 3.61
C MET A 68 -5.10 7.26 3.32
N ALA A 69 -6.00 7.46 4.27
CA ALA A 69 -7.09 8.42 4.12
C ALA A 69 -6.52 9.83 3.94
N HIS A 70 -5.51 10.19 4.73
CA HIS A 70 -4.84 11.47 4.60
C HIS A 70 -4.18 11.61 3.23
N PHE A 71 -3.46 10.59 2.79
CA PHE A 71 -2.80 10.58 1.48
C PHE A 71 -3.82 10.76 0.36
N MET A 72 -4.93 10.03 0.41
CA MET A 72 -5.96 10.10 -0.62
C MET A 72 -6.66 11.46 -0.66
N SER A 73 -6.73 12.16 0.47
CA SER A 73 -7.36 13.49 0.51
C SER A 73 -6.52 14.56 -0.19
N THR A 74 -5.24 14.27 -0.45
CA THR A 74 -4.34 15.21 -1.13
C THR A 74 -4.27 14.96 -2.65
N ILE A 75 -4.90 13.89 -3.11
CA ILE A 75 -5.01 13.58 -4.52
C ILE A 75 -6.29 14.23 -5.08
#